data_1e60ba91c5557ab19defc47dd9dda33a
#
_entry.id   1e60ba91c5557ab19defc47dd9dda33a
#
_cell.length_a   1.000
_cell.length_b   1.000
_cell.length_c   1.000
_cell.angle_alpha   90.00
_cell.angle_beta   90.00
_cell.angle_gamma   90.00
#
_symmetry.space_group_name_H-M   'P 1'
#
loop_
_entity.id
_entity.type
_entity.pdbx_description
1 polymer ?
#
loop_
_entity_poly.entity_id
_entity_poly.type
_entity_poly.pdbx_seq_one_letter_code
_entity_poly.pdbx_strand_id
1 'polypeptide(L)'
;MSKKPADPANGGAPNARQVPMRDFSRSLPMSLLRAREAVMSHFRPMLAEHDITEQQWRVIRILAEAGRVDASEMADKAFILAPSLTRIIRSLEERGLITKHKDADDGRRVLLEIAPEGMRVIADVSPESRAIYEELEARYGHERVEVLLDMLDELASLND
;
A
#
# COMPACT_ATOMS: atom_id res chain seq x y z
N MET A 1 63.12 34.50 14.28
CA MET A 1 62.00 33.83 14.98
C MET A 1 60.79 33.88 14.07
N SER A 2 60.63 32.86 13.25
CA SER A 2 59.47 32.74 12.34
C SER A 2 58.38 31.92 12.98
N LYS A 3 57.20 32.52 13.13
CA LYS A 3 56.00 31.90 13.64
C LYS A 3 55.31 31.12 12.51
N LYS A 4 55.23 29.79 12.66
CA LYS A 4 54.51 28.88 11.77
C LYS A 4 53.00 29.10 11.96
N PRO A 5 52.19 29.25 10.90
CA PRO A 5 50.75 29.34 11.05
C PRO A 5 50.16 27.97 11.39
N ALA A 6 49.15 27.97 12.26
CA ALA A 6 48.39 26.83 12.67
C ALA A 6 47.48 26.29 11.52
N ASP A 7 47.48 24.98 11.37
CA ASP A 7 46.67 24.23 10.45
C ASP A 7 45.17 24.33 10.84
N PRO A 8 44.23 24.61 9.92
CA PRO A 8 42.80 24.62 10.25
C PRO A 8 42.33 23.18 10.42
N ALA A 9 41.66 22.93 11.54
CA ALA A 9 41.06 21.68 11.94
C ALA A 9 40.27 21.01 10.80
N ASN A 10 40.71 19.81 10.47
CA ASN A 10 40.02 18.88 9.58
C ASN A 10 38.73 18.41 10.27
N GLY A 11 37.64 19.09 10.03
CA GLY A 11 36.29 18.69 10.39
C GLY A 11 35.80 17.58 9.46
N GLY A 12 36.38 16.39 9.58
CA GLY A 12 35.93 15.21 8.85
C GLY A 12 34.48 14.90 9.22
N ALA A 13 33.63 14.80 8.23
CA ALA A 13 32.27 14.30 8.41
C ALA A 13 32.28 12.97 9.17
N PRO A 14 31.37 12.74 10.12
CA PRO A 14 31.36 11.51 10.90
C PRO A 14 31.28 10.31 9.96
N ASN A 15 32.21 9.37 10.12
CA ASN A 15 32.22 8.14 9.35
C ASN A 15 30.90 7.38 9.62
N ALA A 16 30.13 7.08 8.60
CA ALA A 16 28.83 6.39 8.69
C ALA A 16 28.89 5.09 9.52
N ARG A 17 30.08 4.49 9.67
CA ARG A 17 30.32 3.31 10.52
C ARG A 17 30.33 3.61 12.03
N GLN A 18 30.32 4.86 12.45
CA GLN A 18 30.38 5.27 13.87
C GLN A 18 29.00 5.70 14.43
N VAL A 19 27.98 5.74 13.59
CA VAL A 19 26.62 6.05 14.04
C VAL A 19 26.00 4.75 14.59
N PRO A 20 25.58 4.68 15.88
CA PRO A 20 24.99 3.47 16.47
C PRO A 20 23.55 3.29 15.96
N MET A 21 23.41 2.94 14.70
CA MET A 21 22.15 2.62 14.07
C MET A 21 22.04 1.12 13.78
N ARG A 22 20.83 0.59 13.80
CA ARG A 22 20.59 -0.77 13.30
C ARG A 22 21.06 -0.90 11.86
N ASP A 23 21.50 -2.10 11.47
CA ASP A 23 21.73 -2.41 10.06
C ASP A 23 20.48 -2.03 9.26
N PHE A 24 20.67 -1.19 8.25
CA PHE A 24 19.59 -0.68 7.41
C PHE A 24 18.74 -1.82 6.81
N SER A 25 19.40 -2.92 6.42
CA SER A 25 18.73 -4.10 5.87
C SER A 25 17.81 -4.80 6.88
N ARG A 26 18.05 -4.62 8.18
CA ARG A 26 17.26 -5.16 9.30
C ARG A 26 16.42 -4.10 10.01
N SER A 27 16.31 -2.92 9.46
CA SER A 27 15.36 -1.92 9.98
C SER A 27 13.93 -2.37 9.71
N LEU A 28 13.02 -2.08 10.63
CA LEU A 28 11.61 -2.47 10.50
C LEU A 28 10.96 -1.94 9.20
N PRO A 29 11.12 -0.65 8.83
CA PRO A 29 10.57 -0.15 7.57
C PRO A 29 11.08 -0.91 6.34
N MET A 30 12.38 -1.23 6.29
CA MET A 30 12.95 -1.97 5.15
C MET A 30 12.50 -3.43 5.12
N SER A 31 12.32 -4.05 6.28
CA SER A 31 11.81 -5.43 6.36
C SER A 31 10.37 -5.51 5.89
N LEU A 32 9.51 -4.57 6.30
CA LEU A 32 8.13 -4.47 5.84
C LEU A 32 8.06 -4.22 4.34
N LEU A 33 8.87 -3.28 3.82
CA LEU A 33 8.89 -2.98 2.39
C LEU A 33 9.31 -4.21 1.57
N ARG A 34 10.39 -4.91 1.96
CA ARG A 34 10.84 -6.12 1.25
C ARG A 34 9.81 -7.24 1.30
N ALA A 35 9.19 -7.46 2.46
CA ALA A 35 8.15 -8.48 2.61
C ALA A 35 6.96 -8.15 1.70
N ARG A 36 6.50 -6.89 1.70
CA ARG A 36 5.44 -6.43 0.81
C ARG A 36 5.80 -6.64 -0.68
N GLU A 37 7.01 -6.24 -1.10
CA GLU A 37 7.45 -6.42 -2.49
C GLU A 37 7.52 -7.91 -2.89
N ALA A 38 8.00 -8.77 -2.01
CA ALA A 38 8.04 -10.21 -2.24
C ALA A 38 6.62 -10.78 -2.45
N VAL A 39 5.66 -10.42 -1.58
CA VAL A 39 4.25 -10.85 -1.71
C VAL A 39 3.64 -10.27 -2.98
N MET A 40 3.76 -8.97 -3.21
CA MET A 40 3.12 -8.30 -4.36
C MET A 40 3.68 -8.73 -5.71
N SER A 41 4.91 -9.25 -5.77
CA SER A 41 5.47 -9.80 -7.01
C SER A 41 4.66 -10.98 -7.58
N HIS A 42 3.94 -11.69 -6.74
CA HIS A 42 3.04 -12.78 -7.14
C HIS A 42 1.69 -12.27 -7.68
N PHE A 43 1.21 -11.13 -7.18
CA PHE A 43 -0.11 -10.59 -7.56
C PHE A 43 -0.05 -9.65 -8.77
N ARG A 44 1.05 -8.93 -8.98
CA ARG A 44 1.15 -7.95 -10.08
C ARG A 44 0.91 -8.51 -11.48
N PRO A 45 1.45 -9.70 -11.86
CA PRO A 45 1.17 -10.27 -13.17
C PRO A 45 -0.33 -10.52 -13.40
N MET A 46 -1.00 -11.13 -12.42
CA MET A 46 -2.43 -11.36 -12.45
C MET A 46 -3.22 -10.05 -12.62
N LEU A 47 -2.91 -9.02 -11.83
CA LEU A 47 -3.58 -7.71 -11.94
C LEU A 47 -3.35 -7.07 -13.31
N ALA A 48 -2.14 -7.22 -13.86
CA ALA A 48 -1.79 -6.68 -15.19
C ALA A 48 -2.60 -7.33 -16.32
N GLU A 49 -2.92 -8.63 -16.22
CA GLU A 49 -3.77 -9.34 -17.18
C GLU A 49 -5.19 -8.77 -17.25
N HIS A 50 -5.64 -8.14 -16.17
CA HIS A 50 -6.94 -7.46 -16.09
C HIS A 50 -6.84 -5.93 -16.26
N ASP A 51 -5.69 -5.42 -16.68
CA ASP A 51 -5.43 -3.98 -16.80
C ASP A 51 -5.69 -3.20 -15.49
N ILE A 52 -5.42 -3.81 -14.33
CA ILE A 52 -5.63 -3.24 -13.00
C ILE A 52 -4.28 -3.02 -12.31
N THR A 53 -4.04 -1.81 -11.79
CA THR A 53 -2.90 -1.53 -10.92
C THR A 53 -3.18 -1.95 -9.48
N GLU A 54 -2.12 -2.14 -8.66
CA GLU A 54 -2.28 -2.42 -7.22
C GLU A 54 -3.17 -1.39 -6.51
N GLN A 55 -3.00 -0.12 -6.83
CA GLN A 55 -3.77 0.96 -6.20
C GLN A 55 -5.24 0.93 -6.62
N GLN A 56 -5.51 0.68 -7.91
CA GLN A 56 -6.88 0.50 -8.41
C GLN A 56 -7.54 -0.71 -7.77
N TRP A 57 -6.81 -1.82 -7.64
CA TRP A 57 -7.30 -3.04 -6.99
C TRP A 57 -7.71 -2.79 -5.54
N ARG A 58 -6.88 -2.07 -4.76
CA ARG A 58 -7.23 -1.70 -3.37
C ARG A 58 -8.54 -0.92 -3.30
N VAL A 59 -8.72 0.08 -4.17
CA VAL A 59 -9.96 0.87 -4.22
C VAL A 59 -11.17 0.00 -4.55
N ILE A 60 -11.08 -0.83 -5.57
CA ILE A 60 -12.16 -1.74 -5.98
C ILE A 60 -12.50 -2.71 -4.85
N ARG A 61 -11.51 -3.29 -4.19
CA ARG A 61 -11.71 -4.23 -3.08
C ARG A 61 -12.39 -3.59 -1.88
N ILE A 62 -11.96 -2.39 -1.48
CA ILE A 62 -12.59 -1.65 -0.39
C ILE A 62 -14.06 -1.36 -0.71
N LEU A 63 -14.37 -0.93 -1.94
CA LEU A 63 -15.74 -0.65 -2.34
C LEU A 63 -16.61 -1.92 -2.40
N ALA A 64 -16.05 -3.04 -2.83
CA ALA A 64 -16.77 -4.31 -2.84
C ALA A 64 -17.16 -4.79 -1.43
N GLU A 65 -16.33 -4.50 -0.44
CA GLU A 65 -16.54 -4.91 0.95
C GLU A 65 -17.38 -3.91 1.75
N ALA A 66 -17.10 -2.62 1.60
CA ALA A 66 -17.73 -1.56 2.39
C ALA A 66 -19.00 -0.94 1.75
N GLY A 67 -19.25 -1.21 0.46
CA GLY A 67 -20.33 -0.58 -0.30
C GLY A 67 -19.98 0.84 -0.70
N ARG A 68 -20.65 1.85 -0.10
CA ARG A 68 -20.35 3.27 -0.36
C ARG A 68 -19.31 3.80 0.60
N VAL A 69 -18.33 4.49 0.06
CA VAL A 69 -17.22 5.08 0.83
C VAL A 69 -16.99 6.51 0.37
N ASP A 70 -16.81 7.42 1.31
CA ASP A 70 -16.41 8.80 1.04
C ASP A 70 -14.97 8.83 0.47
N ALA A 71 -14.70 9.76 -0.46
CA ALA A 71 -13.40 9.84 -1.12
C ALA A 71 -12.23 10.12 -0.13
N SER A 72 -12.48 10.89 0.94
CA SER A 72 -11.47 11.14 1.98
C SER A 72 -11.20 9.87 2.78
N GLU A 73 -12.25 9.19 3.21
CA GLU A 73 -12.15 7.90 3.89
C GLU A 73 -11.47 6.82 3.03
N MET A 74 -11.70 6.86 1.71
CA MET A 74 -11.02 5.97 0.77
C MET A 74 -9.52 6.19 0.74
N ALA A 75 -9.05 7.44 0.80
CA ALA A 75 -7.62 7.75 0.83
C ALA A 75 -6.93 7.10 2.04
N ASP A 76 -7.54 7.22 3.21
CA ASP A 76 -7.04 6.64 4.46
C ASP A 76 -7.07 5.11 4.41
N LYS A 77 -8.21 4.52 4.08
CA LYS A 77 -8.37 3.05 4.00
C LYS A 77 -7.47 2.39 2.97
N ALA A 78 -7.23 3.04 1.84
CA ALA A 78 -6.40 2.50 0.78
C ALA A 78 -4.91 2.84 0.94
N PHE A 79 -4.54 3.66 1.92
CA PHE A 79 -3.18 4.19 2.08
C PHE A 79 -2.68 4.83 0.78
N ILE A 80 -3.49 5.70 0.18
CA ILE A 80 -3.21 6.41 -1.06
C ILE A 80 -3.29 7.91 -0.81
N LEU A 81 -2.27 8.64 -1.26
CA LEU A 81 -2.28 10.11 -1.16
C LEU A 81 -3.43 10.69 -2.01
N ALA A 82 -4.11 11.70 -1.47
CA ALA A 82 -5.28 12.30 -2.10
C ALA A 82 -5.10 12.73 -3.57
N PRO A 83 -3.96 13.34 -4.00
CA PRO A 83 -3.74 13.65 -5.41
C PRO A 83 -3.68 12.42 -6.32
N SER A 84 -3.09 11.32 -5.83
CA SER A 84 -3.03 10.06 -6.55
C SER A 84 -4.39 9.38 -6.61
N LEU A 85 -5.15 9.41 -5.50
CA LEU A 85 -6.49 8.86 -5.44
C LEU A 85 -7.43 9.53 -6.44
N THR A 86 -7.38 10.86 -6.59
CA THR A 86 -8.19 11.60 -7.57
C THR A 86 -8.00 11.07 -8.99
N ARG A 87 -6.76 10.79 -9.39
CA ARG A 87 -6.46 10.21 -10.71
C ARG A 87 -6.95 8.77 -10.84
N ILE A 88 -6.83 7.99 -9.79
CA ILE A 88 -7.29 6.59 -9.74
C ILE A 88 -8.82 6.55 -9.88
N ILE A 89 -9.54 7.34 -9.10
CA ILE A 89 -11.01 7.45 -9.15
C ILE A 89 -11.45 7.80 -10.56
N ARG A 90 -10.85 8.82 -11.15
CA ARG A 90 -11.16 9.24 -12.52
C ARG A 90 -10.97 8.10 -13.53
N SER A 91 -9.83 7.41 -13.48
CA SER A 91 -9.55 6.28 -14.36
C SER A 91 -10.55 5.13 -14.18
N LEU A 92 -10.89 4.78 -12.95
CA LEU A 92 -11.86 3.72 -12.66
C LEU A 92 -13.28 4.10 -13.11
N GLU A 93 -13.68 5.37 -12.94
CA GLU A 93 -14.96 5.89 -13.40
C GLU A 93 -15.05 5.90 -14.93
N GLU A 94 -14.02 6.40 -15.63
CA GLU A 94 -13.93 6.39 -17.10
C GLU A 94 -14.03 4.97 -17.69
N ARG A 95 -13.58 3.96 -16.94
CA ARG A 95 -13.69 2.54 -17.29
C ARG A 95 -15.01 1.90 -16.85
N GLY A 96 -15.89 2.65 -16.20
CA GLY A 96 -17.18 2.14 -15.70
C GLY A 96 -17.08 1.14 -14.56
N LEU A 97 -15.94 1.09 -13.84
CA LEU A 97 -15.72 0.15 -12.75
C LEU A 97 -16.28 0.66 -11.41
N ILE A 98 -16.40 1.96 -11.27
CA ILE A 98 -17.00 2.64 -10.11
C ILE A 98 -17.91 3.77 -10.56
N THR A 99 -18.78 4.20 -9.65
CA THR A 99 -19.61 5.40 -9.81
C THR A 99 -19.35 6.40 -8.70
N LYS A 100 -19.57 7.69 -9.01
CA LYS A 100 -19.51 8.79 -8.05
C LYS A 100 -20.90 9.35 -7.82
N HIS A 101 -21.22 9.58 -6.57
CA HIS A 101 -22.46 10.22 -6.15
C HIS A 101 -22.16 11.41 -5.24
N LYS A 102 -22.95 12.48 -5.36
CA LYS A 102 -22.95 13.51 -4.33
C LYS A 102 -23.75 12.98 -3.13
N ASP A 103 -23.25 13.25 -1.93
CA ASP A 103 -24.00 12.97 -0.71
C ASP A 103 -25.28 13.82 -0.70
N ALA A 104 -26.42 13.21 -0.41
CA ALA A 104 -27.71 13.91 -0.38
C ALA A 104 -27.80 14.90 0.80
N ASP A 105 -27.10 14.60 1.90
CA ASP A 105 -27.13 15.40 3.12
C ASP A 105 -26.00 16.43 3.17
N ASP A 106 -24.86 16.15 2.54
CA ASP A 106 -23.73 17.08 2.42
C ASP A 106 -23.16 17.09 1.00
N GLY A 107 -23.63 18.03 0.19
CA GLY A 107 -23.22 18.17 -1.21
C GLY A 107 -21.70 18.43 -1.45
N ARG A 108 -20.90 18.57 -0.38
CA ARG A 108 -19.43 18.69 -0.46
C ARG A 108 -18.76 17.30 -0.49
N ARG A 109 -19.44 16.27 -0.02
CA ARG A 109 -18.94 14.90 0.04
C ARG A 109 -19.18 14.18 -1.27
N VAL A 110 -18.16 13.43 -1.70
CA VAL A 110 -18.22 12.56 -2.87
C VAL A 110 -18.21 11.13 -2.38
N LEU A 111 -19.30 10.42 -2.62
CA LEU A 111 -19.42 9.01 -2.31
C LEU A 111 -19.04 8.17 -3.52
N LEU A 112 -18.20 7.17 -3.30
CA LEU A 112 -17.78 6.20 -4.29
C LEU A 112 -18.53 4.89 -4.07
N GLU A 113 -18.91 4.24 -5.15
CA GLU A 113 -19.60 2.94 -5.12
C GLU A 113 -19.05 2.07 -6.26
N ILE A 114 -18.94 0.76 -6.02
CA ILE A 114 -18.52 -0.17 -7.07
C ILE A 114 -19.65 -0.33 -8.09
N ALA A 115 -19.30 -0.30 -9.38
CA ALA A 115 -20.25 -0.57 -10.45
C ALA A 115 -20.35 -2.09 -10.75
N PRO A 116 -21.39 -2.57 -11.43
CA PRO A 116 -21.51 -3.98 -11.83
C PRO A 116 -20.29 -4.51 -12.59
N GLU A 117 -19.68 -3.67 -13.43
CA GLU A 117 -18.46 -4.03 -14.16
C GLU A 117 -17.27 -4.21 -13.21
N GLY A 118 -17.14 -3.36 -12.18
CA GLY A 118 -16.14 -3.53 -11.12
C GLY A 118 -16.32 -4.84 -10.34
N MET A 119 -17.58 -5.23 -10.09
CA MET A 119 -17.88 -6.55 -9.47
C MET A 119 -17.49 -7.72 -10.37
N ARG A 120 -17.62 -7.58 -11.70
CA ARG A 120 -17.12 -8.61 -12.64
C ARG A 120 -15.62 -8.75 -12.55
N VAL A 121 -14.87 -7.65 -12.54
CA VAL A 121 -13.41 -7.70 -12.36
C VAL A 121 -13.04 -8.41 -11.05
N ILE A 122 -13.75 -8.17 -9.95
CA ILE A 122 -13.54 -8.91 -8.70
C ILE A 122 -13.76 -10.41 -8.91
N ALA A 123 -14.84 -10.80 -9.58
CA ALA A 123 -15.16 -12.20 -9.82
C ALA A 123 -14.09 -12.90 -10.69
N ASP A 124 -13.62 -12.21 -11.74
CA ASP A 124 -12.62 -12.75 -12.66
C ASP A 124 -11.24 -12.91 -12.01
N VAL A 125 -10.83 -11.96 -11.15
CA VAL A 125 -9.54 -11.99 -10.45
C VAL A 125 -9.54 -12.96 -9.26
N SER A 126 -10.69 -13.16 -8.61
CA SER A 126 -10.76 -13.90 -7.32
C SER A 126 -10.22 -15.33 -7.36
N PRO A 127 -10.45 -16.15 -8.40
CA PRO A 127 -9.93 -17.53 -8.43
C PRO A 127 -8.40 -17.58 -8.45
N GLU A 128 -7.77 -16.74 -9.28
CA GLU A 128 -6.31 -16.69 -9.37
C GLU A 128 -5.68 -16.08 -8.13
N SER A 129 -6.28 -15.03 -7.59
CA SER A 129 -5.87 -14.44 -6.31
C SER A 129 -5.89 -15.48 -5.19
N ARG A 130 -6.93 -16.32 -5.12
CA ARG A 130 -7.02 -17.39 -4.13
C ARG A 130 -5.90 -18.41 -4.31
N ALA A 131 -5.60 -18.83 -5.54
CA ALA A 131 -4.53 -19.78 -5.81
C ALA A 131 -3.15 -19.22 -5.38
N ILE A 132 -2.91 -17.92 -5.57
CA ILE A 132 -1.68 -17.25 -5.11
C ILE A 132 -1.59 -17.30 -3.58
N TYR A 133 -2.67 -17.00 -2.85
CA TYR A 133 -2.68 -17.11 -1.38
C TYR A 133 -2.42 -18.55 -0.92
N GLU A 134 -3.09 -19.54 -1.52
CA GLU A 134 -2.88 -20.95 -1.20
C GLU A 134 -1.42 -21.38 -1.42
N GLU A 135 -0.77 -20.93 -2.49
CA GLU A 135 0.64 -21.21 -2.74
C GLU A 135 1.55 -20.53 -1.70
N LEU A 136 1.31 -19.27 -1.36
CA LEU A 136 2.08 -18.54 -0.34
C LEU A 136 1.95 -19.24 1.02
N GLU A 137 0.73 -19.63 1.42
CA GLU A 137 0.47 -20.31 2.68
C GLU A 137 1.08 -21.71 2.69
N ALA A 138 1.04 -22.45 1.58
CA ALA A 138 1.68 -23.76 1.47
C ALA A 138 3.20 -23.68 1.66
N ARG A 139 3.84 -22.60 1.19
CA ARG A 139 5.30 -22.39 1.27
C ARG A 139 5.75 -21.81 2.61
N TYR A 140 5.00 -20.90 3.17
CA TYR A 140 5.36 -20.19 4.41
C TYR A 140 4.76 -20.85 5.66
N GLY A 141 3.61 -21.49 5.53
CA GLY A 141 2.81 -22.10 6.59
C GLY A 141 1.59 -21.24 6.94
N HIS A 142 0.40 -21.83 6.88
CA HIS A 142 -0.86 -21.14 7.16
C HIS A 142 -0.86 -20.49 8.56
N GLU A 143 -0.56 -21.25 9.62
CA GLU A 143 -0.50 -20.71 10.99
C GLU A 143 0.50 -19.55 11.13
N ARG A 144 1.62 -19.60 10.39
CA ARG A 144 2.62 -18.52 10.42
C ARG A 144 2.13 -17.27 9.71
N VAL A 145 1.30 -17.41 8.68
CA VAL A 145 0.64 -16.28 8.01
C VAL A 145 -0.31 -15.59 8.97
N GLU A 146 -1.16 -16.36 9.67
CA GLU A 146 -2.12 -15.80 10.64
C GLU A 146 -1.40 -15.06 11.77
N VAL A 147 -0.38 -15.66 12.39
CA VAL A 147 0.43 -14.99 13.42
C VAL A 147 1.09 -13.71 12.89
N LEU A 148 1.57 -13.74 11.65
CA LEU A 148 2.17 -12.54 11.03
C LEU A 148 1.14 -11.43 10.82
N LEU A 149 -0.07 -11.77 10.39
CA LEU A 149 -1.17 -10.80 10.21
C LEU A 149 -1.53 -10.16 11.55
N ASP A 150 -1.70 -10.94 12.60
CA ASP A 150 -1.96 -10.44 13.96
C ASP A 150 -0.86 -9.47 14.43
N MET A 151 0.41 -9.83 14.24
CA MET A 151 1.55 -8.99 14.61
C MET A 151 1.60 -7.67 13.80
N LEU A 152 1.21 -7.71 12.54
CA LEU A 152 1.15 -6.51 11.69
C LEU A 152 0.01 -5.59 12.10
N ASP A 153 -1.15 -6.15 12.46
CA ASP A 153 -2.30 -5.39 12.95
C ASP A 153 -2.00 -4.73 14.31
N GLU A 154 -1.37 -5.46 15.25
CA GLU A 154 -0.89 -4.88 16.51
C GLU A 154 0.10 -3.74 16.26
N LEU A 155 1.03 -3.92 15.32
CA LEU A 155 2.00 -2.88 14.98
C LEU A 155 1.33 -1.65 14.37
N ALA A 156 0.33 -1.85 13.51
CA ALA A 156 -0.40 -0.75 12.86
C ALA A 156 -1.21 0.05 13.87
N SER A 157 -1.78 -0.59 14.90
CA SER A 157 -2.60 0.06 15.93
C SER A 157 -1.82 0.86 16.98
N LEU A 158 -0.49 0.86 16.96
CA LEU A 158 0.32 1.63 17.91
C LEU A 158 0.15 3.15 17.79
N ASN A 159 -0.42 3.65 16.71
CA ASN A 159 -0.61 5.07 16.46
C ASN A 159 -2.09 5.51 16.50
N ASP A 160 -2.98 4.59 16.84
CA ASP A 160 -4.40 4.85 17.07
C ASP A 160 -4.63 5.14 18.58
#